data_8df4f71528c881d8ba5a350d62443c13
#
_entry.id   8df4f71528c881d8ba5a350d62443c13
#
_cell.length_a   1.000
_cell.length_b   1.000
_cell.length_c   1.000
_cell.angle_alpha   90.00
_cell.angle_beta   90.00
_cell.angle_gamma   90.00
#
_symmetry.space_group_name_H-M   'P 1'
#
loop_
_entity.id
_entity.type
_entity.pdbx_description
1 polymer ?
#
loop_
_entity_poly.entity_id
_entity_poly.type
_entity_poly.pdbx_seq_one_letter_code
_entity_poly.pdbx_strand_id
1 'polypeptide(L)'
;MKVFQESDSKLTELNQESGNKAFDYEKMIQSLVENNLNVIFPSLEFLTTEYQIDGLRPDSIAFDNDRNSFAIIEYKNVKHKGVVDQGMSYYQLLQEKREAFVLLYHKKKGKLLDVENDVNWDETRVIFISPHFTSHQKRASRSVNLPIELYEVSRFENGIITLDKLESKQDTKEKTSTHTPLIRLDEYSEEDYLTGKYSNNYNCNHMVKR
;
A
#
# COMPACT_ATOMS: atom_id res chain seq x y z
N MET A 1 17.14 -0.29 6.04
CA MET A 1 17.06 -0.12 7.52
C MET A 1 18.16 -0.95 8.16
N LYS A 2 18.81 -0.47 9.23
CA LYS A 2 19.75 -1.25 10.05
C LYS A 2 19.07 -1.58 11.37
N VAL A 3 19.17 -2.84 11.80
CA VAL A 3 18.62 -3.32 13.08
C VAL A 3 19.78 -3.79 13.93
N PHE A 4 19.80 -3.40 15.19
CA PHE A 4 20.85 -3.75 16.14
C PHE A 4 20.22 -4.40 17.37
N GLN A 5 20.90 -5.41 17.88
CA GLN A 5 20.63 -5.97 19.21
C GLN A 5 21.62 -5.39 20.21
N GLU A 6 21.14 -4.91 21.35
CA GLU A 6 21.99 -4.50 22.45
C GLU A 6 22.17 -5.65 23.44
N SER A 7 23.41 -5.85 23.86
CA SER A 7 23.78 -6.71 25.00
C SER A 7 24.99 -6.10 25.70
N ASP A 8 24.88 -5.88 27.00
CA ASP A 8 25.94 -5.33 27.86
C ASP A 8 26.55 -4.02 27.28
N SER A 9 25.67 -3.09 26.87
CA SER A 9 26.04 -1.80 26.25
C SER A 9 26.82 -1.92 24.94
N LYS A 10 26.81 -3.10 24.29
CA LYS A 10 27.36 -3.32 22.95
C LYS A 10 26.25 -3.55 21.95
N LEU A 11 26.42 -2.97 20.75
CA LEU A 11 25.50 -3.15 19.64
C LEU A 11 26.06 -4.20 18.67
N THR A 12 25.22 -5.17 18.32
CA THR A 12 25.47 -6.13 17.25
C THR A 12 24.46 -5.89 16.14
N GLU A 13 24.93 -5.62 14.90
CA GLU A 13 24.05 -5.48 13.75
C GLU A 13 23.46 -6.84 13.40
N LEU A 14 22.14 -6.90 13.27
CA LEU A 14 21.42 -8.10 12.86
C LEU A 14 21.30 -8.13 11.33
N ASN A 15 21.64 -9.26 10.73
CA ASN A 15 21.48 -9.47 9.30
C ASN A 15 20.02 -9.77 8.96
N GLN A 16 19.58 -9.24 7.84
CA GLN A 16 18.29 -9.63 7.27
C GLN A 16 18.40 -11.07 6.74
N GLU A 17 17.45 -11.90 7.12
CA GLU A 17 17.37 -13.26 6.62
C GLU A 17 17.04 -13.28 5.13
N SER A 18 17.56 -14.28 4.41
CA SER A 18 17.35 -14.48 2.98
C SER A 18 17.06 -15.95 2.69
N GLY A 19 16.51 -16.24 1.52
CA GLY A 19 16.13 -17.59 1.10
C GLY A 19 15.09 -18.20 2.04
N ASN A 20 15.22 -19.49 2.31
CA ASN A 20 14.24 -20.27 3.09
C ASN A 20 14.04 -19.80 4.54
N LYS A 21 14.87 -18.91 5.05
CA LYS A 21 14.70 -18.30 6.37
C LYS A 21 13.90 -17.03 6.34
N ALA A 22 13.76 -16.38 5.18
CA ALA A 22 12.93 -15.22 4.99
C ALA A 22 11.46 -15.63 4.71
N PHE A 23 10.85 -15.05 3.68
CA PHE A 23 9.49 -15.36 3.25
C PHE A 23 9.53 -16.00 1.85
N ASP A 24 9.53 -17.32 1.77
CA ASP A 24 9.64 -18.03 0.49
C ASP A 24 8.38 -17.93 -0.36
N TYR A 25 7.22 -17.78 0.26
CA TYR A 25 5.94 -17.69 -0.43
C TYR A 25 4.92 -16.82 0.33
N GLU A 26 3.96 -16.31 -0.40
CA GLU A 26 2.93 -15.37 0.07
C GLU A 26 2.17 -15.91 1.29
N LYS A 27 1.90 -17.21 1.33
CA LYS A 27 1.20 -17.87 2.44
C LYS A 27 1.92 -17.77 3.79
N MET A 28 3.26 -17.66 3.79
CA MET A 28 4.01 -17.43 5.04
C MET A 28 3.75 -16.03 5.59
N ILE A 29 3.77 -15.02 4.71
CA ILE A 29 3.46 -13.64 5.09
C ILE A 29 2.02 -13.55 5.56
N GLN A 30 1.08 -14.12 4.80
CA GLN A 30 -0.33 -14.16 5.14
C GLN A 30 -0.56 -14.74 6.54
N SER A 31 -0.06 -15.95 6.78
CA SER A 31 -0.22 -16.62 8.08
C SER A 31 0.37 -15.83 9.23
N LEU A 32 1.54 -15.23 9.04
CA LEU A 32 2.17 -14.38 10.05
C LEU A 32 1.29 -13.17 10.37
N VAL A 33 0.80 -12.48 9.36
CA VAL A 33 0.00 -11.25 9.54
C VAL A 33 -1.39 -11.58 10.10
N GLU A 34 -2.10 -12.56 9.55
CA GLU A 34 -3.44 -12.94 10.02
C GLU A 34 -3.45 -13.36 11.49
N ASN A 35 -2.43 -14.14 11.93
CA ASN A 35 -2.31 -14.58 13.31
C ASN A 35 -1.95 -13.45 14.29
N ASN A 36 -1.44 -12.33 13.79
CA ASN A 36 -0.96 -11.22 14.61
C ASN A 36 -1.56 -9.87 14.18
N LEU A 37 -2.69 -9.87 13.48
CA LEU A 37 -3.26 -8.67 12.86
C LEU A 37 -3.49 -7.54 13.89
N ASN A 38 -4.02 -7.88 15.05
CA ASN A 38 -4.31 -6.94 16.13
C ASN A 38 -3.04 -6.35 16.80
N VAL A 39 -1.89 -7.02 16.65
CA VAL A 39 -0.59 -6.49 17.13
C VAL A 39 0.01 -5.58 16.07
N ILE A 40 -0.08 -5.98 14.80
CA ILE A 40 0.49 -5.26 13.66
C ILE A 40 -0.33 -4.01 13.33
N PHE A 41 -1.64 -4.16 13.31
CA PHE A 41 -2.62 -3.11 13.02
C PHE A 41 -3.71 -3.10 14.10
N PRO A 42 -3.50 -2.40 15.22
CA PRO A 42 -4.40 -2.48 16.39
C PRO A 42 -5.86 -2.08 16.09
N SER A 43 -6.11 -1.22 15.11
CA SER A 43 -7.46 -0.84 14.70
C SER A 43 -8.15 -1.87 13.81
N LEU A 44 -7.38 -2.78 13.15
CA LEU A 44 -7.94 -3.76 12.22
C LEU A 44 -8.43 -5.01 12.94
N GLU A 45 -9.70 -5.28 12.79
CA GLU A 45 -10.35 -6.51 13.23
C GLU A 45 -10.44 -7.50 12.07
N PHE A 46 -9.79 -8.66 12.20
CA PHE A 46 -9.81 -9.71 11.18
C PHE A 46 -11.21 -10.29 11.00
N LEU A 47 -11.66 -10.40 9.75
CA LEU A 47 -12.96 -10.98 9.40
C LEU A 47 -12.82 -12.35 8.76
N THR A 48 -12.03 -12.47 7.71
CA THR A 48 -11.92 -13.73 6.96
C THR A 48 -10.70 -13.77 6.05
N THR A 49 -10.29 -14.99 5.70
CA THR A 49 -9.26 -15.30 4.73
C THR A 49 -9.90 -15.80 3.42
N GLU A 50 -9.28 -15.49 2.29
CA GLU A 50 -9.57 -16.01 0.94
C GLU A 50 -11.08 -16.06 0.60
N TYR A 51 -11.81 -14.98 0.91
CA TYR A 51 -13.25 -14.91 0.72
C TYR A 51 -13.61 -14.47 -0.70
N GLN A 52 -14.37 -15.30 -1.40
CA GLN A 52 -14.76 -15.01 -2.78
C GLN A 52 -15.95 -14.05 -2.84
N ILE A 53 -15.78 -12.93 -3.53
CA ILE A 53 -16.81 -11.93 -3.82
C ILE A 53 -16.70 -11.56 -5.31
N ASP A 54 -17.79 -11.72 -6.05
CA ASP A 54 -17.91 -11.30 -7.45
C ASP A 54 -16.75 -11.76 -8.36
N GLY A 55 -16.35 -13.01 -8.23
CA GLY A 55 -15.25 -13.59 -9.00
C GLY A 55 -13.84 -13.23 -8.54
N LEU A 56 -13.69 -12.28 -7.61
CA LEU A 56 -12.43 -11.93 -6.98
C LEU A 56 -12.28 -12.63 -5.62
N ARG A 57 -11.04 -12.88 -5.21
CA ARG A 57 -10.73 -13.57 -3.95
C ARG A 57 -9.59 -12.86 -3.23
N PRO A 58 -9.89 -11.80 -2.46
CA PRO A 58 -8.92 -11.17 -1.58
C PRO A 58 -8.30 -12.16 -0.59
N ASP A 59 -7.00 -12.02 -0.31
CA ASP A 59 -6.30 -12.88 0.64
C ASP A 59 -6.84 -12.73 2.06
N SER A 60 -7.02 -11.50 2.54
CA SER A 60 -7.62 -11.22 3.85
C SER A 60 -8.55 -10.02 3.79
N ILE A 61 -9.64 -10.08 4.56
CA ILE A 61 -10.57 -8.97 4.77
C ILE A 61 -10.61 -8.64 6.26
N ALA A 62 -10.52 -7.35 6.58
CA ALA A 62 -10.59 -6.82 7.92
C ALA A 62 -11.54 -5.61 7.99
N PHE A 63 -11.95 -5.26 9.21
CA PHE A 63 -12.69 -4.02 9.49
C PHE A 63 -11.84 -3.12 10.38
N ASP A 64 -11.71 -1.86 10.00
CA ASP A 64 -10.99 -0.84 10.74
C ASP A 64 -11.96 -0.12 11.69
N ASN A 65 -11.80 -0.38 12.99
CA ASN A 65 -12.67 0.19 14.01
C ASN A 65 -12.44 1.70 14.24
N ASP A 66 -11.24 2.22 13.94
CA ASP A 66 -10.94 3.64 14.07
C ASP A 66 -11.53 4.46 12.92
N ARG A 67 -11.55 3.85 11.72
CA ARG A 67 -12.07 4.50 10.50
C ARG A 67 -13.49 4.11 10.16
N ASN A 68 -14.07 3.13 10.86
CA ASN A 68 -15.35 2.50 10.53
C ASN A 68 -15.40 2.05 9.05
N SER A 69 -14.37 1.36 8.56
CA SER A 69 -14.22 1.05 7.15
C SER A 69 -13.67 -0.36 6.92
N PHE A 70 -13.93 -0.92 5.74
CA PHE A 70 -13.33 -2.20 5.36
C PHE A 70 -11.93 -2.01 4.79
N ALA A 71 -11.06 -2.97 5.05
CA ALA A 71 -9.74 -3.08 4.45
C ALA A 71 -9.55 -4.47 3.83
N ILE A 72 -9.01 -4.50 2.62
CA ILE A 72 -8.51 -5.72 1.99
C ILE A 72 -6.99 -5.75 2.19
N ILE A 73 -6.45 -6.90 2.57
CA ILE A 73 -5.01 -7.10 2.72
C ILE A 73 -4.58 -8.19 1.73
N GLU A 74 -3.58 -7.87 0.93
CA GLU A 74 -3.04 -8.74 -0.10
C GLU A 74 -1.54 -8.96 0.12
N TYR A 75 -1.08 -10.19 -0.02
CA TYR A 75 0.31 -10.57 0.24
C TYR A 75 1.04 -10.89 -1.06
N LYS A 76 2.29 -10.44 -1.15
CA LYS A 76 3.16 -10.73 -2.29
C LYS A 76 4.56 -11.09 -1.79
N ASN A 77 5.18 -12.11 -2.36
CA ASN A 77 6.56 -12.50 -2.01
C ASN A 77 7.57 -12.20 -3.11
N VAL A 78 7.12 -11.95 -4.32
CA VAL A 78 7.96 -11.67 -5.49
C VAL A 78 7.54 -10.38 -6.19
N LYS A 79 8.37 -9.88 -7.10
CA LYS A 79 8.11 -8.69 -7.91
C LYS A 79 6.92 -8.93 -8.86
N HIS A 80 5.71 -8.81 -8.37
CA HIS A 80 4.50 -8.86 -9.19
C HIS A 80 4.28 -7.53 -9.91
N LYS A 81 4.04 -7.57 -11.24
CA LYS A 81 3.83 -6.35 -12.03
C LYS A 81 2.48 -5.68 -11.79
N GLY A 82 1.47 -6.40 -11.32
CA GLY A 82 0.07 -5.97 -11.27
C GLY A 82 -0.45 -5.48 -9.91
N VAL A 83 0.41 -5.03 -8.98
CA VAL A 83 -0.04 -4.57 -7.63
C VAL A 83 -1.04 -3.43 -7.73
N VAL A 84 -0.82 -2.45 -8.60
CA VAL A 84 -1.71 -1.30 -8.75
C VAL A 84 -3.03 -1.70 -9.39
N ASP A 85 -2.98 -2.50 -10.47
CA ASP A 85 -4.19 -2.97 -11.16
C ASP A 85 -5.05 -3.85 -10.23
N GLN A 86 -4.42 -4.73 -9.47
CA GLN A 86 -5.10 -5.56 -8.48
C GLN A 86 -5.70 -4.71 -7.36
N GLY A 87 -4.95 -3.72 -6.88
CA GLY A 87 -5.41 -2.78 -5.86
C GLY A 87 -6.64 -1.98 -6.31
N MET A 88 -6.63 -1.51 -7.56
CA MET A 88 -7.79 -0.83 -8.15
C MET A 88 -9.01 -1.75 -8.26
N SER A 89 -8.81 -2.98 -8.71
CA SER A 89 -9.90 -3.97 -8.80
C SER A 89 -10.51 -4.28 -7.44
N TYR A 90 -9.70 -4.41 -6.40
CA TYR A 90 -10.19 -4.63 -5.05
C TYR A 90 -10.84 -3.39 -4.43
N TYR A 91 -10.30 -2.20 -4.71
CA TYR A 91 -10.97 -0.97 -4.28
C TYR A 91 -12.34 -0.81 -4.93
N GLN A 92 -12.43 -1.06 -6.24
CA GLN A 92 -13.71 -1.05 -6.94
C GLN A 92 -14.68 -2.08 -6.37
N LEU A 93 -14.21 -3.30 -6.05
CA LEU A 93 -15.00 -4.32 -5.37
C LEU A 93 -15.59 -3.81 -4.06
N LEU A 94 -14.79 -3.12 -3.22
CA LEU A 94 -15.24 -2.50 -1.97
C LEU A 94 -16.36 -1.48 -2.21
N GLN A 95 -16.24 -0.66 -3.26
CA GLN A 95 -17.22 0.38 -3.58
C GLN A 95 -18.51 -0.18 -4.19
N GLU A 96 -18.43 -1.23 -5.00
CA GLU A 96 -19.58 -1.77 -5.73
C GLU A 96 -20.36 -2.86 -4.97
N LYS A 97 -19.71 -3.54 -4.01
CA LYS A 97 -20.30 -4.70 -3.30
C LYS A 97 -20.47 -4.44 -1.81
N ARG A 98 -20.82 -3.22 -1.44
CA ARG A 98 -20.96 -2.75 -0.05
C ARG A 98 -21.81 -3.67 0.83
N GLU A 99 -22.95 -4.12 0.34
CA GLU A 99 -23.85 -5.02 1.05
C GLU A 99 -23.22 -6.38 1.32
N ALA A 100 -22.38 -6.89 0.40
CA ALA A 100 -21.69 -8.15 0.59
C ALA A 100 -20.67 -8.07 1.74
N PHE A 101 -19.96 -6.96 1.88
CA PHE A 101 -19.03 -6.72 2.98
C PHE A 101 -19.76 -6.54 4.32
N VAL A 102 -20.87 -5.80 4.34
CA VAL A 102 -21.70 -5.66 5.55
C VAL A 102 -22.30 -7.01 5.97
N LEU A 103 -22.78 -7.82 5.01
CA LEU A 103 -23.26 -9.17 5.30
C LEU A 103 -22.15 -10.08 5.82
N LEU A 104 -20.93 -9.97 5.28
CA LEU A 104 -19.76 -10.69 5.78
C LEU A 104 -19.48 -10.30 7.25
N TYR A 105 -19.46 -8.99 7.54
CA TYR A 105 -19.27 -8.49 8.89
C TYR A 105 -20.32 -9.06 9.85
N HIS A 106 -21.60 -8.98 9.46
CA HIS A 106 -22.69 -9.54 10.25
C HIS A 106 -22.50 -11.04 10.53
N LYS A 107 -22.15 -11.84 9.51
CA LYS A 107 -21.89 -13.27 9.67
C LYS A 107 -20.74 -13.57 10.64
N LYS A 108 -19.74 -12.72 10.71
CA LYS A 108 -18.54 -12.94 11.52
C LYS A 108 -18.65 -12.38 12.93
N LYS A 109 -19.37 -11.25 13.10
CA LYS A 109 -19.43 -10.51 14.36
C LYS A 109 -20.83 -10.53 15.03
N GLY A 110 -21.85 -11.01 14.32
CA GLY A 110 -23.21 -11.03 14.82
C GLY A 110 -23.90 -9.66 14.88
N LYS A 111 -23.19 -8.59 14.49
CA LYS A 111 -23.72 -7.22 14.45
C LYS A 111 -23.98 -6.81 13.01
N LEU A 112 -25.20 -6.36 12.71
CA LEU A 112 -25.54 -5.79 11.41
C LEU A 112 -25.14 -4.31 11.42
N LEU A 113 -24.38 -3.90 10.40
CA LEU A 113 -24.07 -2.50 10.14
C LEU A 113 -25.08 -1.92 9.17
N ASP A 114 -25.40 -0.64 9.33
CA ASP A 114 -26.07 0.12 8.28
C ASP A 114 -25.07 0.49 7.20
N VAL A 115 -25.39 0.14 5.93
CA VAL A 115 -24.47 0.30 4.79
C VAL A 115 -24.07 1.77 4.60
N GLU A 116 -24.97 2.71 4.80
CA GLU A 116 -24.73 4.14 4.51
C GLU A 116 -24.26 4.92 5.73
N ASN A 117 -24.66 4.50 6.95
CA ASN A 117 -24.44 5.30 8.16
C ASN A 117 -23.34 4.74 9.09
N ASP A 118 -23.12 3.41 9.10
CA ASP A 118 -22.16 2.78 10.00
C ASP A 118 -20.80 2.53 9.34
N VAL A 119 -20.70 2.67 8.00
CA VAL A 119 -19.47 2.38 7.25
C VAL A 119 -19.01 3.61 6.47
N ASN A 120 -17.79 4.03 6.74
CA ASN A 120 -17.13 5.09 5.97
C ASN A 120 -16.46 4.50 4.72
N TRP A 121 -17.19 4.49 3.61
CA TRP A 121 -16.70 3.91 2.35
C TRP A 121 -15.56 4.70 1.71
N ASP A 122 -15.42 5.99 2.02
CA ASP A 122 -14.31 6.83 1.53
C ASP A 122 -12.97 6.48 2.19
N GLU A 123 -13.02 5.85 3.38
CA GLU A 123 -11.85 5.40 4.12
C GLU A 123 -11.49 3.92 3.86
N THR A 124 -12.23 3.24 2.98
CA THR A 124 -11.88 1.87 2.58
C THR A 124 -10.57 1.85 1.81
N ARG A 125 -9.78 0.80 2.00
CA ARG A 125 -8.45 0.72 1.39
C ARG A 125 -7.98 -0.69 1.11
N VAL A 126 -6.96 -0.78 0.26
CA VAL A 126 -6.24 -2.02 -0.03
C VAL A 126 -4.81 -1.91 0.51
N ILE A 127 -4.41 -2.86 1.34
CA ILE A 127 -3.08 -2.94 1.96
C ILE A 127 -2.30 -4.06 1.27
N PHE A 128 -1.16 -3.73 0.67
CA PHE A 128 -0.24 -4.73 0.16
C PHE A 128 0.93 -4.92 1.12
N ILE A 129 1.24 -6.17 1.45
CA ILE A 129 2.38 -6.53 2.29
C ILE A 129 3.32 -7.43 1.49
N SER A 130 4.58 -7.02 1.33
CA SER A 130 5.57 -7.72 0.52
C SER A 130 6.97 -7.51 1.10
N PRO A 131 7.91 -8.44 0.94
CA PRO A 131 9.31 -8.19 1.27
C PRO A 131 9.94 -7.09 0.42
N HIS A 132 9.40 -6.83 -0.78
CA HIS A 132 9.95 -5.83 -1.67
C HIS A 132 8.95 -5.33 -2.70
N PHE A 133 8.93 -3.99 -2.93
CA PHE A 133 8.23 -3.35 -4.04
C PHE A 133 9.21 -2.72 -5.02
N THR A 134 8.90 -2.79 -6.30
CA THR A 134 9.68 -2.13 -7.34
C THR A 134 9.55 -0.60 -7.23
N SER A 135 10.53 0.13 -7.78
CA SER A 135 10.46 1.61 -7.83
C SER A 135 9.23 2.13 -8.59
N HIS A 136 8.75 1.38 -9.59
CA HIS A 136 7.52 1.70 -10.31
C HIS A 136 6.28 1.57 -9.42
N GLN A 137 6.15 0.50 -8.64
CA GLN A 137 5.05 0.30 -7.70
C GLN A 137 5.05 1.38 -6.60
N LYS A 138 6.21 1.66 -6.01
CA LYS A 138 6.39 2.74 -5.03
C LYS A 138 6.03 4.11 -5.60
N ARG A 139 6.35 4.37 -6.87
CA ARG A 139 6.00 5.63 -7.54
C ARG A 139 4.51 5.69 -7.86
N ALA A 140 3.93 4.61 -8.38
CA ALA A 140 2.52 4.54 -8.75
C ALA A 140 1.61 4.73 -7.53
N SER A 141 1.90 4.10 -6.39
CA SER A 141 1.12 4.28 -5.15
C SER A 141 1.18 5.70 -4.59
N ARG A 142 2.23 6.49 -4.95
CA ARG A 142 2.39 7.89 -4.54
C ARG A 142 1.76 8.90 -5.49
N SER A 143 1.53 8.54 -6.76
CA SER A 143 1.16 9.49 -7.81
C SER A 143 -0.34 9.70 -7.95
N VAL A 144 -1.15 8.82 -7.38
CA VAL A 144 -2.62 8.88 -7.47
C VAL A 144 -3.16 8.85 -6.05
N ASN A 145 -4.25 9.58 -5.79
CA ASN A 145 -5.04 9.47 -4.55
C ASN A 145 -5.72 8.09 -4.49
N LEU A 146 -4.93 7.03 -4.63
CA LEU A 146 -5.44 5.68 -4.52
C LEU A 146 -5.43 5.27 -3.05
N PRO A 147 -6.50 4.66 -2.57
CA PRO A 147 -6.56 4.10 -1.24
C PRO A 147 -5.78 2.78 -1.18
N ILE A 148 -4.52 2.83 -1.60
CA ILE A 148 -3.58 1.71 -1.63
C ILE A 148 -2.41 2.03 -0.71
N GLU A 149 -2.21 1.20 0.30
CA GLU A 149 -1.08 1.27 1.21
C GLU A 149 -0.10 0.15 0.93
N LEU A 150 1.20 0.45 0.92
CA LEU A 150 2.27 -0.53 0.71
C LEU A 150 3.09 -0.66 1.98
N TYR A 151 3.32 -1.89 2.43
CA TYR A 151 4.15 -2.22 3.59
C TYR A 151 5.24 -3.21 3.19
N GLU A 152 6.50 -2.86 3.42
CA GLU A 152 7.62 -3.80 3.27
C GLU A 152 7.83 -4.55 4.58
N VAL A 153 7.78 -5.89 4.50
CA VAL A 153 8.04 -6.79 5.62
C VAL A 153 9.43 -7.39 5.50
N SER A 154 10.20 -7.37 6.59
CA SER A 154 11.52 -7.99 6.65
C SER A 154 11.66 -8.87 7.88
N ARG A 155 12.35 -10.00 7.71
CA ARG A 155 12.74 -10.88 8.80
C ARG A 155 14.24 -10.74 9.03
N PHE A 156 14.62 -10.61 10.27
CA PHE A 156 16.01 -10.55 10.72
C PHE A 156 16.34 -11.75 11.60
N GLU A 157 17.63 -11.94 11.86
CA GLU A 157 18.12 -12.90 12.83
C GLU A 157 17.41 -12.73 14.18
N ASN A 158 17.38 -13.80 14.96
CA ASN A 158 16.69 -13.86 16.27
C ASN A 158 15.15 -13.66 16.18
N GLY A 159 14.54 -13.84 15.00
CA GLY A 159 13.09 -13.78 14.83
C GLY A 159 12.51 -12.36 14.84
N ILE A 160 13.34 -11.33 14.70
CA ILE A 160 12.87 -9.95 14.61
C ILE A 160 12.17 -9.75 13.25
N ILE A 161 10.96 -9.18 13.31
CA ILE A 161 10.16 -8.81 12.14
C ILE A 161 10.02 -7.29 12.12
N THR A 162 10.19 -6.68 10.96
CA THR A 162 9.86 -5.28 10.75
C THR A 162 8.80 -5.14 9.68
N LEU A 163 7.94 -4.14 9.82
CA LEU A 163 6.92 -3.78 8.86
C LEU A 163 6.98 -2.26 8.64
N ASP A 164 7.43 -1.84 7.47
CA ASP A 164 7.65 -0.44 7.14
C ASP A 164 6.60 0.04 6.13
N LYS A 165 5.75 1.01 6.53
CA LYS A 165 4.84 1.68 5.61
C LYS A 165 5.63 2.54 4.64
N LEU A 166 5.39 2.37 3.35
CA LEU A 166 5.97 3.22 2.31
C LEU A 166 5.13 4.49 2.20
N GLU A 167 5.69 5.63 2.61
CA GLU A 167 5.00 6.92 2.62
C GLU A 167 4.50 7.31 1.22
N SER A 168 3.26 7.78 1.15
CA SER A 168 2.75 8.54 0.01
C SER A 168 3.15 10.00 0.15
N LYS A 169 3.26 10.75 -0.97
CA LYS A 169 3.57 12.20 -0.93
C LYS A 169 2.54 13.04 -0.15
N GLN A 170 1.42 12.47 0.27
CA GLN A 170 0.39 13.17 1.04
C GLN A 170 0.69 13.25 2.54
N ASP A 171 1.46 12.30 3.09
CA ASP A 171 1.81 12.30 4.52
C ASP A 171 2.79 13.43 4.90
N THR A 172 3.31 14.16 3.91
CA THR A 172 4.24 15.30 4.07
C THR A 172 3.59 16.67 4.02
N LYS A 173 2.23 16.80 3.97
CA LYS A 173 1.57 18.12 3.92
C LYS A 173 1.39 18.81 5.28
N GLU A 174 1.86 18.25 6.36
CA GLU A 174 2.04 19.00 7.62
C GLU A 174 3.52 19.30 7.87
N LYS A 175 3.88 20.55 7.63
CA LYS A 175 5.16 21.25 7.88
C LYS A 175 6.10 21.33 6.67
N THR A 176 5.82 22.25 5.81
CA THR A 176 6.70 23.38 5.42
C THR A 176 6.09 24.08 4.21
N SER A 177 5.68 25.31 4.40
CA SER A 177 5.39 26.28 3.34
C SER A 177 6.70 26.62 2.62
N THR A 178 7.09 25.83 1.66
CA THR A 178 8.01 26.26 0.61
C THR A 178 7.22 26.26 -0.67
N HIS A 179 6.84 27.44 -1.09
CA HIS A 179 6.30 27.71 -2.42
C HIS A 179 7.26 27.13 -3.47
N THR A 180 6.95 25.96 -4.02
CA THR A 180 7.43 25.63 -5.36
C THR A 180 6.60 26.50 -6.30
N PRO A 181 7.18 27.41 -7.05
CA PRO A 181 6.41 28.22 -7.99
C PRO A 181 5.70 27.28 -8.95
N LEU A 182 4.37 27.41 -9.03
CA LEU A 182 3.60 26.82 -10.12
C LEU A 182 4.17 27.47 -11.40
N ILE A 183 4.86 26.66 -12.20
CA ILE A 183 5.28 27.08 -13.52
C ILE A 183 4.01 27.28 -14.34
N ARG A 184 3.63 28.52 -14.61
CA ARG A 184 2.51 28.82 -15.49
C ARG A 184 2.94 28.56 -16.93
N LEU A 185 2.20 27.73 -17.65
CA LEU A 185 2.44 27.40 -19.05
C LEU A 185 2.35 28.64 -19.98
N ASP A 186 1.71 29.70 -19.51
CA ASP A 186 1.55 30.98 -20.19
C ASP A 186 2.81 31.88 -20.11
N GLU A 187 3.83 31.50 -19.34
CA GLU A 187 5.12 32.20 -19.27
C GLU A 187 6.17 31.70 -20.30
N TYR A 188 5.80 30.70 -21.13
CA TYR A 188 6.71 30.11 -22.12
C TYR A 188 6.30 30.49 -23.55
N SER A 189 7.25 31.05 -24.31
CA SER A 189 7.05 31.31 -25.71
C SER A 189 7.36 30.07 -26.57
N GLU A 190 6.83 30.04 -27.80
CA GLU A 190 7.13 28.99 -28.76
C GLU A 190 8.63 28.89 -29.06
N GLU A 191 9.38 30.03 -28.96
CA GLU A 191 10.83 30.09 -29.10
C GLU A 191 11.59 29.37 -27.98
N ASP A 192 11.07 29.34 -26.76
CA ASP A 192 11.69 28.63 -25.63
C ASP A 192 11.65 27.11 -25.83
N TYR A 193 10.62 26.63 -26.54
CA TYR A 193 10.49 25.21 -26.95
C TYR A 193 11.46 24.84 -28.08
N LEU A 194 11.64 25.75 -29.05
CA LEU A 194 12.49 25.52 -30.22
C LEU A 194 13.99 25.65 -29.91
N THR A 195 14.36 26.44 -28.92
CA THR A 195 15.77 26.68 -28.54
C THR A 195 16.33 25.65 -27.57
N GLY A 196 15.51 24.63 -27.15
CA GLY A 196 15.97 23.57 -26.26
C GLY A 196 16.36 24.02 -24.86
N LYS A 197 15.92 25.21 -24.42
CA LYS A 197 16.25 25.79 -23.11
C LYS A 197 15.85 24.88 -21.92
N TYR A 198 15.05 23.85 -22.19
CA TYR A 198 14.55 22.87 -21.20
C TYR A 198 14.83 21.41 -21.58
N SER A 199 15.76 21.15 -22.50
CA SER A 199 16.11 19.79 -22.94
C SER A 199 17.06 19.04 -21.97
N ASN A 200 16.84 19.16 -20.69
CA ASN A 200 17.41 18.19 -19.75
C ASN A 200 16.29 17.22 -19.32
N ASN A 201 16.01 16.22 -20.18
CA ASN A 201 15.51 14.88 -19.89
C ASN A 201 14.48 14.26 -20.83
N TYR A 202 14.06 14.92 -21.93
CA TYR A 202 13.25 14.22 -22.95
C TYR A 202 13.73 14.57 -24.35
N ASN A 203 14.11 13.55 -25.12
CA ASN A 203 14.44 13.65 -26.53
C ASN A 203 13.16 13.94 -27.32
N CYS A 204 12.80 15.22 -27.49
CA CYS A 204 11.64 15.67 -28.28
C CYS A 204 11.92 15.79 -29.79
N ASN A 205 12.92 15.07 -30.32
CA ASN A 205 13.31 15.18 -31.74
C ASN A 205 12.42 14.38 -32.73
N HIS A 206 11.21 13.95 -32.33
CA HIS A 206 10.36 13.16 -33.22
C HIS A 206 8.93 13.69 -33.47
N MET A 207 8.61 14.93 -33.13
CA MET A 207 7.24 15.44 -33.34
C MET A 207 7.10 16.75 -34.12
N VAL A 208 8.07 17.13 -34.93
CA VAL A 208 7.84 18.24 -35.87
C VAL A 208 8.34 17.85 -37.24
N LYS A 209 7.56 17.03 -37.95
CA LYS A 209 7.49 16.96 -39.42
C LYS A 209 6.15 16.35 -39.81
N ARG A 210 5.13 17.20 -39.91
CA ARG A 210 4.10 17.16 -40.99
C ARG A 210 3.29 18.45 -40.88
#